data_e0d3d11618e0224520178d7ee929ccaa
#
_entry.id   e0d3d11618e0224520178d7ee929ccaa
#
_cell.length_a   1.000
_cell.length_b   1.000
_cell.length_c   1.000
_cell.angle_alpha   90.00
_cell.angle_beta   90.00
_cell.angle_gamma   90.00
#
_symmetry.space_group_name_H-M   'P 1'
#
loop_
_entity.id
_entity.type
_entity.pdbx_description
1 polymer ?
#
loop_
_entity_poly.entity_id
_entity_poly.type
_entity_poly.pdbx_seq_one_letter_code
_entity_poly.pdbx_strand_id
1 'polypeptide(L)'
;MTKNKWFALTPLVVFLIVYLVSSLVAGDFYKIPIAAAFLMASVYAMGVCLKGKIEERISIFSQGAGHKNVLMMIWIFILAGAFATTAKEIGAIDATVNITLQLLPGKLLFAGLFLAACFISMAVGTSVGTIVALVPVATGVSAETGISAAFITAIVVGGSFFGDNLSFISDTTIAATRTQGCSMADKFKANIKIAAPAAIIVAALYIVLGLQVNYTPVAEDINLVLLVPYLLVIGLAIASVNVMLVLAAGILSNAVIGFATGKLTWISWLGHIGSGIAGMGDLIIVTMLAGGMLEIIRVAGGLDYLIEKMTRRINGKRGAEFSIAALVSLANLCTANNTIAIITTGGIAKDIADKYRLDS
;
A
#
# COMPACT_ATOMS: atom_id res chain seq x y z
N MET A 1 -16.88 26.83 -12.14
CA MET A 1 -17.07 25.42 -12.60
C MET A 1 -16.81 25.38 -14.11
N THR A 2 -15.94 24.49 -14.57
CA THR A 2 -15.66 24.30 -16.00
C THR A 2 -16.90 23.71 -16.67
N LYS A 3 -17.26 24.19 -17.89
CA LYS A 3 -18.41 23.69 -18.66
C LYS A 3 -18.32 22.17 -18.98
N ASN A 4 -17.13 21.59 -18.94
CA ASN A 4 -16.88 20.17 -19.22
C ASN A 4 -16.17 19.51 -18.04
N LYS A 5 -16.93 18.87 -17.15
CA LYS A 5 -16.40 18.15 -15.96
C LYS A 5 -15.36 17.06 -16.31
N TRP A 6 -15.39 16.46 -17.52
CA TRP A 6 -14.39 15.49 -17.98
C TRP A 6 -12.97 16.08 -18.02
N PHE A 7 -12.87 17.40 -18.27
CA PHE A 7 -11.59 18.10 -18.34
C PHE A 7 -10.84 18.10 -17.01
N ALA A 8 -11.57 17.93 -15.91
CA ALA A 8 -10.97 17.80 -14.59
C ALA A 8 -10.14 16.50 -14.42
N LEU A 9 -10.32 15.50 -15.29
CA LEU A 9 -9.56 14.25 -15.26
C LEU A 9 -8.29 14.29 -16.12
N THR A 10 -8.10 15.34 -16.92
CA THR A 10 -6.94 15.44 -17.81
C THR A 10 -5.58 15.44 -17.10
N PRO A 11 -5.42 15.89 -15.84
CA PRO A 11 -4.14 15.75 -15.12
C PRO A 11 -3.67 14.30 -15.00
N LEU A 12 -4.59 13.34 -14.81
CA LEU A 12 -4.24 11.91 -14.78
C LEU A 12 -3.73 11.44 -16.14
N VAL A 13 -4.35 11.92 -17.22
CA VAL A 13 -3.92 11.61 -18.58
C VAL A 13 -2.55 12.24 -18.87
N VAL A 14 -2.32 13.48 -18.44
CA VAL A 14 -1.02 14.15 -18.56
C VAL A 14 0.06 13.39 -17.80
N PHE A 15 -0.22 12.97 -16.56
CA PHE A 15 0.70 12.13 -15.79
C PHE A 15 1.07 10.87 -16.55
N LEU A 16 0.07 10.12 -17.04
CA LEU A 16 0.31 8.87 -17.77
C LEU A 16 1.10 9.10 -19.07
N ILE A 17 0.75 10.12 -19.85
CA ILE A 17 1.46 10.44 -21.08
C ILE A 17 2.91 10.81 -20.79
N VAL A 18 3.14 11.72 -19.84
CA VAL A 18 4.50 12.16 -19.49
C VAL A 18 5.33 10.97 -19.02
N TYR A 19 4.82 10.16 -18.10
CA TYR A 19 5.56 9.03 -17.55
C TYR A 19 5.80 7.94 -18.59
N LEU A 20 4.75 7.49 -19.30
CA LEU A 20 4.88 6.40 -20.28
C LEU A 20 5.72 6.79 -21.49
N VAL A 21 5.48 7.98 -22.07
CA VAL A 21 6.24 8.41 -23.25
C VAL A 21 7.72 8.61 -22.88
N SER A 22 8.00 9.27 -21.76
CA SER A 22 9.39 9.46 -21.31
C SER A 22 10.08 8.13 -21.01
N SER A 23 9.40 7.18 -20.39
CA SER A 23 9.95 5.85 -20.08
C SER A 23 10.21 5.04 -21.34
N LEU A 24 9.31 5.10 -22.34
CA LEU A 24 9.51 4.43 -23.63
C LEU A 24 10.68 5.03 -24.40
N VAL A 25 10.81 6.36 -24.42
CA VAL A 25 11.96 7.06 -25.05
C VAL A 25 13.27 6.72 -24.34
N ALA A 26 13.27 6.61 -23.02
CA ALA A 26 14.43 6.23 -22.24
C ALA A 26 14.77 4.72 -22.32
N GLY A 27 13.85 3.90 -22.86
CA GLY A 27 13.96 2.45 -22.91
C GLY A 27 13.94 1.76 -21.54
N ASP A 28 13.57 2.48 -20.48
CA ASP A 28 13.59 1.98 -19.12
C ASP A 28 12.66 2.81 -18.22
N PHE A 29 11.74 2.16 -17.54
CA PHE A 29 10.79 2.81 -16.64
C PHE A 29 11.44 3.34 -15.36
N TYR A 30 12.56 2.76 -14.93
CA TYR A 30 13.25 3.17 -13.71
C TYR A 30 14.15 4.41 -13.90
N LYS A 31 14.45 4.79 -15.16
CA LYS A 31 15.23 6.00 -15.44
C LYS A 31 14.44 7.29 -15.26
N ILE A 32 13.13 7.21 -15.29
CA ILE A 32 12.27 8.40 -15.19
C ILE A 32 11.77 8.52 -13.75
N PRO A 33 12.18 9.59 -13.01
CA PRO A 33 11.66 9.84 -11.68
C PRO A 33 10.15 10.07 -11.73
N ILE A 34 9.37 9.19 -11.10
CA ILE A 34 7.91 9.29 -11.09
C ILE A 34 7.43 10.61 -10.45
N ALA A 35 8.20 11.15 -9.48
CA ALA A 35 7.96 12.44 -8.86
C ALA A 35 7.95 13.58 -9.88
N ALA A 36 8.81 13.54 -10.91
CA ALA A 36 8.86 14.55 -11.96
C ALA A 36 7.58 14.52 -12.82
N ALA A 37 7.07 13.33 -13.17
CA ALA A 37 5.82 13.21 -13.91
C ALA A 37 4.62 13.70 -13.08
N PHE A 38 4.57 13.39 -11.77
CA PHE A 38 3.55 13.94 -10.87
C PHE A 38 3.64 15.44 -10.73
N LEU A 39 4.86 16.02 -10.65
CA LEU A 39 5.05 17.46 -10.59
C LEU A 39 4.49 18.14 -11.84
N MET A 40 4.83 17.66 -13.04
CA MET A 40 4.32 18.22 -14.29
C MET A 40 2.80 18.14 -14.38
N ALA A 41 2.21 17.00 -14.01
CA ALA A 41 0.76 16.84 -13.96
C ALA A 41 0.09 17.76 -12.92
N SER A 42 0.72 17.96 -11.77
CA SER A 42 0.25 18.85 -10.71
C SER A 42 0.27 20.32 -11.14
N VAL A 43 1.35 20.76 -11.79
CA VAL A 43 1.45 22.11 -12.36
C VAL A 43 0.39 22.33 -13.43
N TYR A 44 0.19 21.35 -14.31
CA TYR A 44 -0.89 21.37 -15.30
C TYR A 44 -2.27 21.45 -14.62
N ALA A 45 -2.52 20.64 -13.60
CA ALA A 45 -3.79 20.64 -12.85
C ALA A 45 -4.10 22.02 -12.26
N MET A 46 -3.13 22.64 -11.58
CA MET A 46 -3.27 23.99 -11.02
C MET A 46 -3.45 25.05 -12.11
N GLY A 47 -2.77 24.91 -13.25
CA GLY A 47 -2.84 25.86 -14.35
C GLY A 47 -4.17 25.86 -15.09
N VAL A 48 -4.79 24.70 -15.26
CA VAL A 48 -5.84 24.50 -16.28
C VAL A 48 -7.18 24.06 -15.70
N CYS A 49 -7.22 23.25 -14.63
CA CYS A 49 -8.45 22.60 -14.20
C CYS A 49 -9.38 23.47 -13.36
N LEU A 50 -8.88 24.53 -12.74
CA LEU A 50 -9.67 25.44 -11.89
C LEU A 50 -9.69 26.83 -12.45
N LYS A 51 -10.81 27.55 -12.24
CA LYS A 51 -10.93 28.99 -12.44
C LYS A 51 -10.66 29.70 -11.11
N GLY A 52 -10.20 30.93 -11.15
CA GLY A 52 -9.90 31.72 -9.97
C GLY A 52 -8.44 32.18 -9.92
N LYS A 53 -8.05 32.84 -8.85
CA LYS A 53 -6.69 33.29 -8.65
C LYS A 53 -5.74 32.13 -8.41
N ILE A 54 -4.48 32.29 -8.77
CA ILE A 54 -3.47 31.24 -8.59
C ILE A 54 -3.29 30.86 -7.12
N GLU A 55 -3.41 31.84 -6.22
CA GLU A 55 -3.30 31.62 -4.78
C GLU A 55 -4.39 30.66 -4.25
N GLU A 56 -5.63 30.77 -4.76
CA GLU A 56 -6.73 29.87 -4.40
C GLU A 56 -6.46 28.45 -4.87
N ARG A 57 -5.92 28.30 -6.10
CA ARG A 57 -5.59 27.00 -6.67
C ARG A 57 -4.44 26.33 -5.90
N ILE A 58 -3.42 27.10 -5.51
CA ILE A 58 -2.33 26.63 -4.65
C ILE A 58 -2.87 26.23 -3.28
N SER A 59 -3.82 26.99 -2.72
CA SER A 59 -4.46 26.65 -1.45
C SER A 59 -5.20 25.32 -1.52
N ILE A 60 -5.99 25.09 -2.58
CA ILE A 60 -6.70 23.81 -2.82
C ILE A 60 -5.70 22.65 -2.95
N PHE A 61 -4.65 22.84 -3.75
CA PHE A 61 -3.59 21.85 -3.89
C PHE A 61 -2.94 21.52 -2.55
N SER A 62 -2.60 22.55 -1.77
CA SER A 62 -1.97 22.40 -0.46
C SER A 62 -2.88 21.67 0.56
N GLN A 63 -4.20 21.91 0.50
CA GLN A 63 -5.17 21.18 1.32
C GLN A 63 -5.18 19.69 0.98
N GLY A 64 -5.09 19.33 -0.31
CA GLY A 64 -4.97 17.94 -0.73
C GLY A 64 -3.66 17.30 -0.31
N ALA A 65 -2.52 17.98 -0.54
CA ALA A 65 -1.20 17.53 -0.15
C ALA A 65 -1.04 17.38 1.37
N GLY A 66 -1.70 18.25 2.15
CA GLY A 66 -1.74 18.21 3.62
C GLY A 66 -2.94 17.46 4.20
N HIS A 67 -3.68 16.70 3.40
CA HIS A 67 -4.84 15.96 3.89
C HIS A 67 -4.41 14.93 4.94
N LYS A 68 -5.24 14.73 5.98
CA LYS A 68 -4.94 13.83 7.12
C LYS A 68 -4.41 12.46 6.68
N ASN A 69 -5.01 11.85 5.67
CA ASN A 69 -4.61 10.53 5.20
C ASN A 69 -3.26 10.56 4.46
N VAL A 70 -2.97 11.61 3.70
CA VAL A 70 -1.67 11.83 3.05
C VAL A 70 -0.59 11.98 4.10
N LEU A 71 -0.81 12.81 5.12
CA LEU A 71 0.13 12.99 6.23
C LEU A 71 0.34 11.69 7.02
N MET A 72 -0.72 10.91 7.24
CA MET A 72 -0.60 9.61 7.90
C MET A 72 0.31 8.65 7.11
N MET A 73 0.17 8.59 5.78
CA MET A 73 1.05 7.78 4.91
C MET A 73 2.50 8.26 4.98
N ILE A 74 2.73 9.58 4.97
CA ILE A 74 4.06 10.17 5.11
C ILE A 74 4.70 9.77 6.43
N TRP A 75 3.98 9.83 7.54
CA TRP A 75 4.47 9.36 8.85
C TRP A 75 4.85 7.88 8.83
N ILE A 76 4.05 7.04 8.17
CA ILE A 76 4.37 5.61 8.02
C ILE A 76 5.66 5.44 7.22
N PHE A 77 5.84 6.15 6.11
CA PHE A 77 7.07 6.06 5.31
C PHE A 77 8.31 6.53 6.08
N ILE A 78 8.21 7.64 6.80
CA ILE A 78 9.30 8.15 7.66
C ILE A 78 9.73 7.10 8.68
N LEU A 79 8.77 6.55 9.43
CA LEU A 79 9.05 5.56 10.47
C LEU A 79 9.52 4.23 9.88
N ALA A 80 8.96 3.81 8.74
CA ALA A 80 9.37 2.59 8.05
C ALA A 80 10.81 2.66 7.54
N GLY A 81 11.20 3.78 6.93
CA GLY A 81 12.57 4.01 6.49
C GLY A 81 13.56 3.97 7.66
N ALA A 82 13.23 4.67 8.75
CA ALA A 82 14.03 4.66 9.97
C ALA A 82 14.14 3.25 10.60
N PHE A 83 13.03 2.50 10.65
CA PHE A 83 13.03 1.13 11.15
C PHE A 83 13.90 0.22 10.28
N ALA A 84 13.72 0.23 8.96
CA ALA A 84 14.42 -0.65 8.05
C ALA A 84 15.94 -0.41 8.07
N THR A 85 16.40 0.84 8.06
CA THR A 85 17.83 1.15 8.10
C THR A 85 18.47 0.79 9.44
N THR A 86 17.81 1.08 10.56
CA THR A 86 18.32 0.71 11.88
C THR A 86 18.31 -0.81 12.10
N ALA A 87 17.29 -1.53 11.59
CA ALA A 87 17.22 -2.99 11.64
C ALA A 87 18.32 -3.66 10.78
N LYS A 88 18.61 -3.08 9.61
CA LYS A 88 19.69 -3.53 8.75
C LYS A 88 21.05 -3.41 9.45
N GLU A 89 21.31 -2.27 10.06
CA GLU A 89 22.61 -1.99 10.69
C GLU A 89 22.92 -2.93 11.86
N ILE A 90 21.93 -3.28 12.67
CA ILE A 90 22.15 -4.26 13.74
C ILE A 90 22.18 -5.71 13.25
N GLY A 91 21.86 -5.97 11.97
CA GLY A 91 21.79 -7.32 11.39
C GLY A 91 20.47 -8.05 11.69
N ALA A 92 19.42 -7.34 12.09
CA ALA A 92 18.11 -7.93 12.36
C ALA A 92 17.42 -8.46 11.10
N ILE A 93 17.65 -7.80 9.95
CA ILE A 93 17.14 -8.27 8.64
C ILE A 93 17.81 -9.59 8.31
N ASP A 94 19.14 -9.66 8.35
CA ASP A 94 19.91 -10.85 7.98
C ASP A 94 19.54 -12.04 8.88
N ALA A 95 19.44 -11.81 10.21
CA ALA A 95 18.99 -12.85 11.14
C ALA A 95 17.58 -13.37 10.81
N THR A 96 16.66 -12.45 10.46
CA THR A 96 15.28 -12.81 10.10
C THR A 96 15.23 -13.56 8.77
N VAL A 97 16.04 -13.16 7.79
CA VAL A 97 16.16 -13.84 6.52
C VAL A 97 16.73 -15.24 6.72
N ASN A 98 17.82 -15.37 7.45
CA ASN A 98 18.49 -16.66 7.70
C ASN A 98 17.55 -17.65 8.39
N ILE A 99 16.81 -17.23 9.43
CA ILE A 99 15.84 -18.13 10.08
C ILE A 99 14.69 -18.48 9.14
N THR A 100 14.23 -17.54 8.31
CA THR A 100 13.18 -17.81 7.32
C THR A 100 13.63 -18.86 6.31
N LEU A 101 14.87 -18.74 5.80
CA LEU A 101 15.44 -19.67 4.83
C LEU A 101 15.77 -21.06 5.45
N GLN A 102 16.10 -21.09 6.73
CA GLN A 102 16.32 -22.37 7.44
C GLN A 102 14.99 -23.10 7.72
N LEU A 103 13.93 -22.37 8.08
CA LEU A 103 12.63 -22.95 8.41
C LEU A 103 11.80 -23.31 7.19
N LEU A 104 11.93 -22.55 6.09
CA LEU A 104 11.15 -22.78 4.88
C LEU A 104 12.01 -23.46 3.81
N PRO A 105 11.74 -24.74 3.49
CA PRO A 105 12.37 -25.40 2.33
C PRO A 105 12.12 -24.57 1.07
N GLY A 106 13.06 -24.56 0.11
CA GLY A 106 12.95 -23.79 -1.13
C GLY A 106 11.59 -23.93 -1.83
N LYS A 107 11.07 -25.15 -1.85
CA LYS A 107 9.74 -25.46 -2.40
C LYS A 107 8.58 -24.70 -1.77
N LEU A 108 8.69 -24.35 -0.50
CA LEU A 108 7.64 -23.69 0.28
C LEU A 108 7.93 -22.19 0.51
N LEU A 109 9.07 -21.67 0.07
CA LEU A 109 9.50 -20.31 0.36
C LEU A 109 8.44 -19.28 -0.08
N PHE A 110 7.99 -19.37 -1.32
CA PHE A 110 7.02 -18.39 -1.86
C PHE A 110 5.64 -18.54 -1.22
N ALA A 111 5.16 -19.77 -1.08
CA ALA A 111 3.88 -20.04 -0.43
C ALA A 111 3.92 -19.66 1.05
N GLY A 112 5.02 -19.93 1.75
CA GLY A 112 5.21 -19.57 3.15
C GLY A 112 5.21 -18.05 3.36
N LEU A 113 5.93 -17.30 2.55
CA LEU A 113 5.93 -15.83 2.61
C LEU A 113 4.52 -15.26 2.31
N PHE A 114 3.84 -15.81 1.30
CA PHE A 114 2.46 -15.42 0.98
C PHE A 114 1.51 -15.64 2.16
N LEU A 115 1.52 -16.85 2.73
CA LEU A 115 0.65 -17.19 3.85
C LEU A 115 0.98 -16.38 5.10
N ALA A 116 2.26 -16.15 5.39
CA ALA A 116 2.68 -15.28 6.50
C ALA A 116 2.11 -13.87 6.32
N ALA A 117 2.23 -13.29 5.12
CA ALA A 117 1.67 -11.98 4.81
C ALA A 117 0.13 -11.97 4.93
N CYS A 118 -0.56 -13.03 4.49
CA CYS A 118 -2.01 -13.18 4.65
C CYS A 118 -2.43 -13.13 6.13
N PHE A 119 -1.79 -13.95 6.97
CA PHE A 119 -2.14 -14.05 8.39
C PHE A 119 -1.81 -12.78 9.17
N ILE A 120 -0.63 -12.22 8.94
CA ILE A 120 -0.20 -10.98 9.61
C ILE A 120 -1.16 -9.84 9.23
N SER A 121 -1.45 -9.65 7.95
CA SER A 121 -2.33 -8.58 7.48
C SER A 121 -3.77 -8.75 7.98
N MET A 122 -4.27 -9.98 8.04
CA MET A 122 -5.60 -10.27 8.60
C MET A 122 -5.67 -9.92 10.09
N ALA A 123 -4.61 -10.21 10.84
CA ALA A 123 -4.52 -9.93 12.27
C ALA A 123 -4.29 -8.44 12.57
N VAL A 124 -3.49 -7.75 11.74
CA VAL A 124 -3.16 -6.31 11.88
C VAL A 124 -4.29 -5.41 11.40
N GLY A 125 -5.06 -5.87 10.40
CA GLY A 125 -6.12 -5.09 9.77
C GLY A 125 -5.62 -3.98 8.84
N THR A 126 -4.40 -4.10 8.30
CA THR A 126 -3.87 -3.17 7.30
C THR A 126 -2.85 -3.83 6.39
N SER A 127 -3.08 -3.72 5.08
CA SER A 127 -2.13 -4.17 4.06
C SER A 127 -0.84 -3.34 4.10
N VAL A 128 -0.95 -2.03 4.23
CA VAL A 128 0.21 -1.12 4.24
C VAL A 128 1.15 -1.43 5.41
N GLY A 129 0.62 -1.60 6.62
CA GLY A 129 1.43 -1.94 7.79
C GLY A 129 2.18 -3.26 7.62
N THR A 130 1.52 -4.27 7.04
CA THR A 130 2.11 -5.58 6.77
C THR A 130 3.20 -5.50 5.70
N ILE A 131 2.96 -4.78 4.61
CA ILE A 131 3.94 -4.57 3.54
C ILE A 131 5.19 -3.90 4.09
N VAL A 132 5.03 -2.83 4.86
CA VAL A 132 6.14 -2.09 5.46
C VAL A 132 6.98 -2.96 6.40
N ALA A 133 6.33 -3.83 7.17
CA ALA A 133 7.03 -4.74 8.09
C ALA A 133 7.79 -5.87 7.34
N LEU A 134 7.22 -6.43 6.27
CA LEU A 134 7.75 -7.62 5.62
C LEU A 134 8.64 -7.35 4.40
N VAL A 135 8.50 -6.21 3.71
CA VAL A 135 9.30 -5.91 2.51
C VAL A 135 10.81 -5.88 2.77
N PRO A 136 11.32 -5.35 3.89
CA PRO A 136 12.76 -5.45 4.19
C PRO A 136 13.25 -6.90 4.30
N VAL A 137 12.46 -7.80 4.87
CA VAL A 137 12.76 -9.24 4.92
C VAL A 137 12.69 -9.85 3.51
N ALA A 138 11.67 -9.51 2.73
CA ALA A 138 11.50 -9.97 1.35
C ALA A 138 12.70 -9.57 0.46
N THR A 139 13.19 -8.34 0.61
CA THR A 139 14.38 -7.88 -0.14
C THR A 139 15.65 -8.56 0.32
N GLY A 140 15.80 -8.88 1.61
CA GLY A 140 16.90 -9.68 2.12
C GLY A 140 16.87 -11.12 1.58
N VAL A 141 15.69 -11.78 1.58
CA VAL A 141 15.51 -13.09 0.93
C VAL A 141 15.90 -13.05 -0.55
N SER A 142 15.54 -11.98 -1.26
CA SER A 142 15.96 -11.77 -2.66
C SER A 142 17.47 -11.72 -2.82
N ALA A 143 18.16 -11.01 -1.95
CA ALA A 143 19.62 -10.88 -2.00
C ALA A 143 20.33 -12.23 -1.78
N GLU A 144 19.85 -13.03 -0.82
CA GLU A 144 20.43 -14.32 -0.48
C GLU A 144 20.11 -15.43 -1.52
N THR A 145 18.92 -15.37 -2.11
CA THR A 145 18.48 -16.42 -3.05
C THR A 145 18.72 -16.09 -4.52
N GLY A 146 19.08 -14.85 -4.85
CA GLY A 146 19.19 -14.36 -6.23
C GLY A 146 17.86 -14.21 -6.96
N ILE A 147 16.72 -14.42 -6.28
CA ILE A 147 15.39 -14.29 -6.87
C ILE A 147 15.02 -12.79 -6.96
N SER A 148 14.32 -12.41 -8.01
CA SER A 148 13.91 -11.02 -8.23
C SER A 148 13.23 -10.40 -7.01
N ALA A 149 13.74 -9.28 -6.51
CA ALA A 149 13.16 -8.54 -5.41
C ALA A 149 11.71 -8.10 -5.71
N ALA A 150 11.44 -7.71 -6.96
CA ALA A 150 10.09 -7.36 -7.40
C ALA A 150 9.12 -8.53 -7.25
N PHE A 151 9.55 -9.75 -7.59
CA PHE A 151 8.72 -10.94 -7.48
C PHE A 151 8.44 -11.30 -6.01
N ILE A 152 9.47 -11.35 -5.14
CA ILE A 152 9.27 -11.67 -3.72
C ILE A 152 8.44 -10.59 -3.03
N THR A 153 8.66 -9.31 -3.35
CA THR A 153 7.84 -8.22 -2.85
C THR A 153 6.38 -8.35 -3.30
N ALA A 154 6.12 -8.73 -4.56
CA ALA A 154 4.78 -8.96 -5.06
C ALA A 154 4.04 -10.08 -4.30
N ILE A 155 4.75 -11.12 -3.86
CA ILE A 155 4.21 -12.18 -3.01
C ILE A 155 3.69 -11.61 -1.69
N VAL A 156 4.51 -10.77 -1.02
CA VAL A 156 4.15 -10.10 0.23
C VAL A 156 2.97 -9.17 0.03
N VAL A 157 2.97 -8.36 -1.03
CA VAL A 157 1.88 -7.44 -1.37
C VAL A 157 0.58 -8.21 -1.59
N GLY A 158 0.59 -9.28 -2.40
CA GLY A 158 -0.58 -10.11 -2.66
C GLY A 158 -1.17 -10.72 -1.39
N GLY A 159 -0.33 -11.27 -0.51
CA GLY A 159 -0.75 -11.81 0.78
C GLY A 159 -1.31 -10.73 1.71
N SER A 160 -0.68 -9.56 1.73
CA SER A 160 -1.12 -8.43 2.56
C SER A 160 -2.50 -7.91 2.15
N PHE A 161 -2.79 -7.80 0.87
CA PHE A 161 -4.12 -7.42 0.38
C PHE A 161 -5.18 -8.47 0.64
N PHE A 162 -4.82 -9.76 0.53
CA PHE A 162 -5.72 -10.86 0.91
C PHE A 162 -6.13 -10.75 2.38
N GLY A 163 -5.15 -10.60 3.28
CA GLY A 163 -5.40 -10.52 4.72
C GLY A 163 -6.22 -9.29 5.10
N ASP A 164 -5.89 -8.12 4.55
CA ASP A 164 -6.63 -6.87 4.76
C ASP A 164 -8.10 -7.01 4.35
N ASN A 165 -8.35 -7.61 3.19
CA ASN A 165 -9.72 -7.84 2.71
C ASN A 165 -10.55 -8.73 3.64
N LEU A 166 -9.97 -9.73 4.27
CA LEU A 166 -10.66 -10.65 5.17
C LEU A 166 -10.61 -10.24 6.64
N SER A 167 -9.86 -9.20 6.99
CA SER A 167 -9.77 -8.72 8.37
C SER A 167 -11.08 -8.13 8.87
N PHE A 168 -11.42 -8.42 10.13
CA PHE A 168 -12.57 -7.82 10.83
C PHE A 168 -12.28 -6.42 11.39
N ILE A 169 -11.00 -6.04 11.48
CA ILE A 169 -10.56 -4.77 12.08
C ILE A 169 -10.00 -3.78 11.06
N SER A 170 -9.97 -4.15 9.77
CA SER A 170 -9.50 -3.30 8.70
C SER A 170 -10.44 -2.08 8.52
N ASP A 171 -9.83 -0.91 8.34
CA ASP A 171 -10.54 0.34 8.09
C ASP A 171 -11.35 0.29 6.78
N THR A 172 -10.84 -0.38 5.75
CA THR A 172 -11.56 -0.63 4.49
C THR A 172 -12.79 -1.50 4.70
N THR A 173 -12.66 -2.56 5.52
CA THR A 173 -13.77 -3.45 5.87
C THR A 173 -14.83 -2.71 6.70
N ILE A 174 -14.41 -1.93 7.69
CA ILE A 174 -15.30 -1.11 8.51
C ILE A 174 -16.04 -0.08 7.66
N ALA A 175 -15.32 0.62 6.77
CA ALA A 175 -15.93 1.60 5.87
C ALA A 175 -16.96 0.95 4.93
N ALA A 176 -16.61 -0.19 4.30
CA ALA A 176 -17.51 -0.89 3.39
C ALA A 176 -18.79 -1.36 4.09
N THR A 177 -18.65 -2.06 5.22
CA THR A 177 -19.83 -2.59 5.96
C THR A 177 -20.73 -1.50 6.51
N ARG A 178 -20.13 -0.39 7.01
CA ARG A 178 -20.93 0.73 7.52
C ARG A 178 -21.67 1.49 6.43
N THR A 179 -21.04 1.70 5.27
CA THR A 179 -21.69 2.40 4.15
C THR A 179 -22.82 1.57 3.53
N GLN A 180 -22.66 0.24 3.50
CA GLN A 180 -23.70 -0.66 2.98
C GLN A 180 -24.76 -1.04 4.04
N GLY A 181 -24.47 -0.87 5.33
CA GLY A 181 -25.37 -1.25 6.42
C GLY A 181 -25.45 -2.76 6.65
N CYS A 182 -24.41 -3.51 6.26
CA CYS A 182 -24.31 -4.93 6.48
C CYS A 182 -23.41 -5.27 7.67
N SER A 183 -23.48 -6.52 8.15
CA SER A 183 -22.62 -6.98 9.23
C SER A 183 -21.22 -7.37 8.72
N MET A 184 -20.22 -7.23 9.59
CA MET A 184 -18.86 -7.68 9.31
C MET A 184 -18.80 -9.21 9.01
N ALA A 185 -19.63 -9.98 9.74
CA ALA A 185 -19.69 -11.43 9.56
C ALA A 185 -20.27 -11.81 8.19
N ASP A 186 -21.25 -11.09 7.69
CA ASP A 186 -21.85 -11.36 6.38
C ASP A 186 -20.86 -11.00 5.26
N LYS A 187 -20.19 -9.85 5.38
CA LYS A 187 -19.10 -9.46 4.47
C LYS A 187 -18.00 -10.52 4.44
N PHE A 188 -17.57 -11.01 5.61
CA PHE A 188 -16.55 -12.06 5.69
C PHE A 188 -17.01 -13.34 4.98
N LYS A 189 -18.24 -13.82 5.25
CA LYS A 189 -18.81 -15.01 4.62
C LYS A 189 -18.94 -14.89 3.10
N ALA A 190 -19.26 -13.69 2.61
CA ALA A 190 -19.33 -13.44 1.17
C ALA A 190 -17.93 -13.43 0.55
N ASN A 191 -16.99 -12.69 1.14
CA ASN A 191 -15.66 -12.51 0.59
C ASN A 191 -14.79 -13.78 0.68
N ILE A 192 -14.91 -14.57 1.74
CA ILE A 192 -14.11 -15.79 1.88
C ILE A 192 -14.37 -16.79 0.76
N LYS A 193 -15.61 -16.86 0.26
CA LYS A 193 -15.99 -17.74 -0.85
C LYS A 193 -15.31 -17.38 -2.15
N ILE A 194 -14.91 -16.12 -2.33
CA ILE A 194 -14.22 -15.61 -3.52
C ILE A 194 -12.71 -15.59 -3.27
N ALA A 195 -12.30 -15.04 -2.15
CA ALA A 195 -10.88 -14.82 -1.84
C ALA A 195 -10.14 -16.13 -1.52
N ALA A 196 -10.74 -17.06 -0.78
CA ALA A 196 -10.06 -18.31 -0.40
C ALA A 196 -9.72 -19.19 -1.61
N PRO A 197 -10.61 -19.45 -2.58
CA PRO A 197 -10.24 -20.19 -3.78
C PRO A 197 -9.10 -19.51 -4.56
N ALA A 198 -9.13 -18.19 -4.68
CA ALA A 198 -8.05 -17.43 -5.34
C ALA A 198 -6.73 -17.60 -4.59
N ALA A 199 -6.73 -17.48 -3.26
CA ALA A 199 -5.54 -17.66 -2.44
C ALA A 199 -4.99 -19.09 -2.51
N ILE A 200 -5.86 -20.10 -2.53
CA ILE A 200 -5.44 -21.51 -2.68
C ILE A 200 -4.76 -21.72 -4.04
N ILE A 201 -5.33 -21.19 -5.12
CA ILE A 201 -4.73 -21.27 -6.46
C ILE A 201 -3.37 -20.57 -6.48
N VAL A 202 -3.28 -19.35 -5.93
CA VAL A 202 -2.04 -18.59 -5.87
C VAL A 202 -0.99 -19.30 -5.01
N ALA A 203 -1.37 -19.84 -3.85
CA ALA A 203 -0.46 -20.61 -2.99
C ALA A 203 0.04 -21.88 -3.71
N ALA A 204 -0.84 -22.58 -4.44
CA ALA A 204 -0.46 -23.75 -5.24
C ALA A 204 0.52 -23.36 -6.36
N LEU A 205 0.28 -22.24 -7.06
CA LEU A 205 1.21 -21.71 -8.06
C LEU A 205 2.57 -21.36 -7.42
N TYR A 206 2.59 -20.74 -6.25
CA TYR A 206 3.81 -20.45 -5.52
C TYR A 206 4.57 -21.71 -5.08
N ILE A 207 3.88 -22.79 -4.72
CA ILE A 207 4.53 -24.10 -4.48
C ILE A 207 5.17 -24.61 -5.77
N VAL A 208 4.45 -24.58 -6.90
CA VAL A 208 5.00 -25.05 -8.19
C VAL A 208 6.21 -24.22 -8.62
N LEU A 209 6.14 -22.90 -8.51
CA LEU A 209 7.27 -22.00 -8.81
C LEU A 209 8.43 -22.23 -7.83
N GLY A 210 8.12 -22.53 -6.58
CA GLY A 210 9.09 -22.85 -5.55
C GLY A 210 9.88 -24.14 -5.80
N LEU A 211 9.34 -25.08 -6.59
CA LEU A 211 10.05 -26.32 -6.96
C LEU A 211 11.36 -26.07 -7.71
N GLN A 212 11.49 -24.91 -8.36
CA GLN A 212 12.69 -24.54 -9.10
C GLN A 212 13.67 -23.73 -8.25
N VAL A 213 13.32 -23.40 -7.00
CA VAL A 213 14.16 -22.66 -6.09
C VAL A 213 15.20 -23.58 -5.47
N ASN A 214 16.42 -23.44 -5.91
CA ASN A 214 17.57 -24.14 -5.37
C ASN A 214 18.41 -23.15 -4.58
N TYR A 215 18.26 -23.15 -3.26
CA TYR A 215 19.23 -22.54 -2.36
C TYR A 215 19.62 -23.55 -1.29
N THR A 216 20.88 -23.51 -0.90
CA THR A 216 21.36 -24.24 0.27
C THR A 216 21.36 -23.29 1.44
N PRO A 217 20.52 -23.50 2.47
CA PRO A 217 20.58 -22.70 3.68
C PRO A 217 22.01 -22.76 4.24
N VAL A 218 22.63 -21.63 4.39
CA VAL A 218 23.88 -21.56 5.14
C VAL A 218 23.51 -21.76 6.61
N ALA A 219 24.02 -22.81 7.21
CA ALA A 219 23.81 -23.07 8.63
C ALA A 219 24.72 -22.08 9.42
N GLU A 220 24.29 -20.85 9.54
CA GLU A 220 24.91 -19.88 10.43
C GLU A 220 24.23 -19.92 11.79
N ASP A 221 25.03 -19.76 12.86
CA ASP A 221 24.51 -19.57 14.20
C ASP A 221 23.72 -18.25 14.26
N ILE A 222 22.40 -18.34 14.35
CA ILE A 222 21.53 -17.19 14.38
C ILE A 222 21.48 -16.62 15.81
N ASN A 223 21.91 -15.38 15.95
CA ASN A 223 21.69 -14.68 17.21
C ASN A 223 20.21 -14.29 17.34
N LEU A 224 19.47 -15.09 18.13
CA LEU A 224 18.02 -14.93 18.33
C LEU A 224 17.64 -13.54 18.90
N VAL A 225 18.54 -12.83 19.56
CA VAL A 225 18.30 -11.46 20.07
C VAL A 225 18.03 -10.50 18.90
N LEU A 226 18.64 -10.72 17.73
CA LEU A 226 18.44 -9.89 16.57
C LEU A 226 17.04 -10.07 15.90
N LEU A 227 16.32 -11.12 16.27
CA LEU A 227 14.92 -11.31 15.80
C LEU A 227 13.92 -10.48 16.62
N VAL A 228 14.29 -10.05 17.81
CA VAL A 228 13.39 -9.35 18.76
C VAL A 228 12.70 -8.14 18.12
N PRO A 229 13.35 -7.26 17.34
CA PRO A 229 12.67 -6.12 16.72
C PRO A 229 11.53 -6.53 15.79
N TYR A 230 11.73 -7.55 14.95
CA TYR A 230 10.69 -8.05 14.05
C TYR A 230 9.58 -8.78 14.81
N LEU A 231 9.91 -9.60 15.79
CA LEU A 231 8.93 -10.26 16.64
C LEU A 231 8.09 -9.24 17.44
N LEU A 232 8.72 -8.17 17.92
CA LEU A 232 8.02 -7.07 18.60
C LEU A 232 7.07 -6.34 17.65
N VAL A 233 7.54 -5.97 16.44
CA VAL A 233 6.73 -5.31 15.43
C VAL A 233 5.52 -6.18 15.05
N ILE A 234 5.74 -7.46 14.75
CA ILE A 234 4.68 -8.40 14.39
C ILE A 234 3.72 -8.63 15.58
N GLY A 235 4.24 -8.84 16.78
CA GLY A 235 3.44 -9.06 17.98
C GLY A 235 2.55 -7.86 18.34
N LEU A 236 3.10 -6.64 18.33
CA LEU A 236 2.32 -5.42 18.55
C LEU A 236 1.30 -5.16 17.46
N ALA A 237 1.66 -5.47 16.21
CA ALA A 237 0.74 -5.37 15.09
C ALA A 237 -0.44 -6.35 15.24
N ILE A 238 -0.20 -7.62 15.58
CA ILE A 238 -1.24 -8.61 15.88
C ILE A 238 -2.10 -8.17 17.08
N ALA A 239 -1.52 -7.48 18.06
CA ALA A 239 -2.24 -6.86 19.17
C ALA A 239 -3.06 -5.61 18.75
N SER A 240 -3.15 -5.31 17.46
CA SER A 240 -3.89 -4.18 16.89
C SER A 240 -3.41 -2.81 17.38
N VAL A 241 -2.14 -2.70 17.76
CA VAL A 241 -1.50 -1.41 18.10
C VAL A 241 -1.35 -0.57 16.82
N ASN A 242 -1.51 0.74 16.94
CA ASN A 242 -1.36 1.67 15.81
C ASN A 242 0.01 1.50 15.12
N VAL A 243 0.01 1.40 13.78
CA VAL A 243 1.20 1.11 12.97
C VAL A 243 2.36 2.08 13.22
N MET A 244 2.09 3.36 13.51
CA MET A 244 3.14 4.33 13.83
C MET A 244 3.82 4.00 15.17
N LEU A 245 3.04 3.59 16.18
CA LEU A 245 3.58 3.16 17.48
C LEU A 245 4.34 1.84 17.35
N VAL A 246 3.87 0.92 16.52
CA VAL A 246 4.55 -0.35 16.21
C VAL A 246 5.94 -0.08 15.62
N LEU A 247 6.02 0.77 14.62
CA LEU A 247 7.30 1.13 13.97
C LEU A 247 8.21 1.90 14.92
N ALA A 248 7.68 2.84 15.71
CA ALA A 248 8.45 3.56 16.72
C ALA A 248 9.03 2.60 17.78
N ALA A 249 8.25 1.64 18.26
CA ALA A 249 8.72 0.60 19.18
C ALA A 249 9.81 -0.27 18.53
N GLY A 250 9.68 -0.60 17.25
CA GLY A 250 10.72 -1.30 16.47
C GLY A 250 12.04 -0.51 16.40
N ILE A 251 11.97 0.80 16.12
CA ILE A 251 13.16 1.68 16.07
C ILE A 251 13.85 1.73 17.44
N LEU A 252 13.07 1.85 18.51
CA LEU A 252 13.60 1.85 19.88
C LEU A 252 14.21 0.49 20.26
N SER A 253 13.58 -0.62 19.87
CA SER A 253 14.12 -1.96 20.05
C SER A 253 15.46 -2.14 19.32
N ASN A 254 15.58 -1.65 18.08
CA ASN A 254 16.85 -1.64 17.33
C ASN A 254 17.92 -0.83 18.06
N ALA A 255 17.55 0.32 18.67
CA ALA A 255 18.50 1.13 19.47
C ALA A 255 19.00 0.37 20.69
N VAL A 256 18.10 -0.21 21.48
CA VAL A 256 18.45 -0.97 22.69
C VAL A 256 19.41 -2.12 22.37
N ILE A 257 19.08 -2.92 21.34
CA ILE A 257 19.90 -4.05 20.92
C ILE A 257 21.23 -3.55 20.32
N GLY A 258 21.19 -2.53 19.47
CA GLY A 258 22.39 -1.97 18.84
C GLY A 258 23.37 -1.39 19.85
N PHE A 259 22.89 -0.69 20.88
CA PHE A 259 23.73 -0.18 21.98
C PHE A 259 24.27 -1.30 22.86
N ALA A 260 23.42 -2.28 23.21
CA ALA A 260 23.84 -3.41 24.02
C ALA A 260 24.89 -4.31 23.35
N THR A 261 24.82 -4.44 22.01
CA THR A 261 25.75 -5.23 21.21
C THR A 261 26.97 -4.43 20.71
N GLY A 262 27.03 -3.13 20.98
CA GLY A 262 28.08 -2.24 20.50
C GLY A 262 28.05 -1.96 18.98
N LYS A 263 27.00 -2.39 18.28
CA LYS A 263 26.85 -2.16 16.83
C LYS A 263 26.39 -0.73 16.52
N LEU A 264 25.72 -0.06 17.47
CA LEU A 264 25.27 1.32 17.32
C LEU A 264 25.86 2.20 18.43
N THR A 265 26.18 3.42 18.08
CA THR A 265 26.37 4.54 18.99
C THR A 265 25.18 5.49 18.86
N TRP A 266 25.03 6.41 19.81
CA TRP A 266 23.96 7.42 19.74
C TRP A 266 24.00 8.21 18.43
N ILE A 267 25.21 8.61 18.00
CA ILE A 267 25.39 9.41 16.78
C ILE A 267 25.10 8.57 15.53
N SER A 268 25.60 7.33 15.47
CA SER A 268 25.35 6.45 14.29
C SER A 268 23.87 6.06 14.19
N TRP A 269 23.18 5.82 15.32
CA TRP A 269 21.75 5.53 15.33
C TRP A 269 20.93 6.68 14.75
N LEU A 270 21.20 7.94 15.16
CA LEU A 270 20.55 9.11 14.58
C LEU A 270 20.89 9.27 13.08
N GLY A 271 22.13 8.96 12.69
CA GLY A 271 22.54 8.94 11.28
C GLY A 271 21.75 7.94 10.44
N HIS A 272 21.54 6.71 10.95
CA HIS A 272 20.75 5.68 10.26
C HIS A 272 19.27 6.05 10.19
N ILE A 273 18.69 6.65 11.22
CA ILE A 273 17.34 7.22 11.16
C ILE A 273 17.26 8.26 10.04
N GLY A 274 18.19 9.22 10.01
CA GLY A 274 18.21 10.27 8.99
C GLY A 274 18.34 9.73 7.56
N SER A 275 19.23 8.76 7.34
CA SER A 275 19.39 8.12 6.03
C SER A 275 18.15 7.32 5.63
N GLY A 276 17.50 6.65 6.57
CA GLY A 276 16.25 5.93 6.33
C GLY A 276 15.10 6.86 5.91
N ILE A 277 14.97 8.00 6.57
CA ILE A 277 13.98 9.03 6.21
C ILE A 277 14.28 9.58 4.80
N ALA A 278 15.53 9.89 4.52
CA ALA A 278 15.95 10.40 3.22
C ALA A 278 15.69 9.38 2.09
N GLY A 279 15.88 8.09 2.36
CA GLY A 279 15.58 7.00 1.43
C GLY A 279 14.10 6.90 1.04
N MET A 280 13.18 7.45 1.85
CA MET A 280 11.74 7.52 1.55
C MET A 280 11.34 8.82 0.85
N GLY A 281 12.29 9.71 0.54
CA GLY A 281 12.02 11.05 0.01
C GLY A 281 11.14 11.05 -1.24
N ASP A 282 11.44 10.21 -2.23
CA ASP A 282 10.64 10.12 -3.46
C ASP A 282 9.18 9.71 -3.17
N LEU A 283 8.96 8.75 -2.28
CA LEU A 283 7.61 8.30 -1.90
C LEU A 283 6.83 9.42 -1.19
N ILE A 284 7.49 10.17 -0.32
CA ILE A 284 6.90 11.30 0.39
C ILE A 284 6.47 12.37 -0.62
N ILE A 285 7.37 12.76 -1.53
CA ILE A 285 7.12 13.78 -2.56
C ILE A 285 5.97 13.35 -3.48
N VAL A 286 6.01 12.12 -3.99
CA VAL A 286 4.96 11.57 -4.86
C VAL A 286 3.61 11.57 -4.16
N THR A 287 3.57 11.15 -2.89
CA THR A 287 2.32 11.10 -2.11
C THR A 287 1.71 12.49 -1.90
N MET A 288 2.55 13.49 -1.61
CA MET A 288 2.09 14.89 -1.48
C MET A 288 1.59 15.45 -2.82
N LEU A 289 2.33 15.25 -3.89
CA LEU A 289 1.95 15.74 -5.23
C LEU A 289 0.66 15.07 -5.71
N ALA A 290 0.53 13.75 -5.52
CA ALA A 290 -0.67 13.01 -5.85
C ALA A 290 -1.87 13.51 -5.05
N GLY A 291 -1.73 13.68 -3.72
CA GLY A 291 -2.80 14.21 -2.86
C GLY A 291 -3.27 15.59 -3.30
N GLY A 292 -2.35 16.51 -3.59
CA GLY A 292 -2.67 17.84 -4.08
C GLY A 292 -3.35 17.83 -5.46
N MET A 293 -2.84 17.03 -6.40
CA MET A 293 -3.43 16.88 -7.74
C MET A 293 -4.85 16.30 -7.66
N LEU A 294 -5.05 15.29 -6.83
CA LEU A 294 -6.36 14.64 -6.66
C LEU A 294 -7.39 15.60 -6.04
N GLU A 295 -6.98 16.47 -5.12
CA GLU A 295 -7.87 17.49 -4.57
C GLU A 295 -8.31 18.51 -5.64
N ILE A 296 -7.40 18.94 -6.51
CA ILE A 296 -7.74 19.77 -7.68
C ILE A 296 -8.79 19.07 -8.55
N ILE A 297 -8.57 17.78 -8.87
CA ILE A 297 -9.50 16.98 -9.68
C ILE A 297 -10.88 16.89 -9.01
N ARG A 298 -10.90 16.67 -7.68
CA ARG A 298 -12.12 16.57 -6.88
C ARG A 298 -12.90 17.89 -6.91
N VAL A 299 -12.25 19.00 -6.60
CA VAL A 299 -12.90 20.34 -6.57
C VAL A 299 -13.33 20.77 -7.97
N ALA A 300 -12.61 20.40 -9.01
CA ALA A 300 -13.01 20.64 -10.40
C ALA A 300 -14.20 19.80 -10.88
N GLY A 301 -14.69 18.86 -10.05
CA GLY A 301 -15.85 18.01 -10.36
C GLY A 301 -15.51 16.79 -11.21
N GLY A 302 -14.24 16.38 -11.24
CA GLY A 302 -13.80 15.17 -11.98
C GLY A 302 -14.41 13.88 -11.43
N LEU A 303 -14.47 13.77 -10.10
CA LEU A 303 -15.10 12.63 -9.43
C LEU A 303 -16.61 12.57 -9.70
N ASP A 304 -17.30 13.73 -9.62
CA ASP A 304 -18.73 13.83 -9.93
C ASP A 304 -19.04 13.40 -11.36
N TYR A 305 -18.16 13.76 -12.30
CA TYR A 305 -18.29 13.34 -13.71
C TYR A 305 -18.18 11.83 -13.87
N LEU A 306 -17.23 11.20 -13.20
CA LEU A 306 -17.08 9.73 -13.23
C LEU A 306 -18.33 9.06 -12.67
N ILE A 307 -18.81 9.51 -11.51
CA ILE A 307 -20.03 9.01 -10.87
C ILE A 307 -21.22 9.13 -11.83
N GLU A 308 -21.47 10.32 -12.37
CA GLU A 308 -22.58 10.59 -13.28
C GLU A 308 -22.52 9.69 -14.54
N LYS A 309 -21.33 9.53 -15.13
CA LYS A 309 -21.17 8.73 -16.34
C LYS A 309 -21.34 7.24 -16.11
N MET A 310 -20.85 6.75 -14.97
CA MET A 310 -20.95 5.33 -14.60
C MET A 310 -22.38 4.92 -14.23
N THR A 311 -23.16 5.83 -13.59
CA THR A 311 -24.51 5.54 -13.15
C THR A 311 -25.57 5.74 -14.25
N ARG A 312 -25.24 6.45 -15.33
CA ARG A 312 -26.20 6.87 -16.36
C ARG A 312 -26.74 5.75 -17.27
N ARG A 313 -26.06 4.61 -17.38
CA ARG A 313 -26.40 3.51 -18.31
C ARG A 313 -26.46 2.15 -17.61
N ILE A 314 -27.06 2.10 -16.43
CA ILE A 314 -27.21 0.83 -15.73
C ILE A 314 -28.43 0.07 -16.28
N ASN A 315 -28.22 -1.11 -16.83
CA ASN A 315 -29.26 -2.01 -17.31
C ASN A 315 -29.21 -3.33 -16.53
N GLY A 316 -30.21 -3.53 -15.63
CA GLY A 316 -30.37 -4.77 -14.87
C GLY A 316 -29.31 -4.99 -13.75
N LYS A 317 -29.44 -6.13 -13.06
CA LYS A 317 -28.61 -6.46 -11.88
C LYS A 317 -27.12 -6.54 -12.22
N ARG A 318 -26.73 -7.28 -13.25
CA ARG A 318 -25.32 -7.42 -13.67
C ARG A 318 -24.69 -6.09 -14.07
N GLY A 319 -25.47 -5.24 -14.76
CA GLY A 319 -25.03 -3.89 -15.12
C GLY A 319 -24.81 -3.01 -13.87
N ALA A 320 -25.62 -3.17 -12.84
CA ALA A 320 -25.47 -2.47 -11.58
C ALA A 320 -24.21 -2.92 -10.81
N GLU A 321 -23.98 -4.23 -10.70
CA GLU A 321 -22.77 -4.79 -10.08
C GLU A 321 -21.50 -4.30 -10.78
N PHE A 322 -21.49 -4.34 -12.11
CA PHE A 322 -20.35 -3.87 -12.91
C PHE A 322 -20.13 -2.36 -12.75
N SER A 323 -21.21 -1.59 -12.68
CA SER A 323 -21.14 -0.13 -12.49
C SER A 323 -20.61 0.23 -11.10
N ILE A 324 -21.03 -0.48 -10.03
CA ILE A 324 -20.49 -0.30 -8.68
C ILE A 324 -19.00 -0.64 -8.66
N ALA A 325 -18.60 -1.79 -9.19
CA ALA A 325 -17.21 -2.21 -9.22
C ALA A 325 -16.33 -1.20 -9.96
N ALA A 326 -16.76 -0.76 -11.16
CA ALA A 326 -16.02 0.21 -11.94
C ALA A 326 -16.00 1.59 -11.28
N LEU A 327 -17.08 2.03 -10.63
CA LEU A 327 -17.15 3.29 -9.89
C LEU A 327 -16.15 3.30 -8.74
N VAL A 328 -16.15 2.26 -7.89
CA VAL A 328 -15.23 2.15 -6.75
C VAL A 328 -13.78 2.06 -7.22
N SER A 329 -13.51 1.29 -8.28
CA SER A 329 -12.15 1.17 -8.85
C SER A 329 -11.64 2.51 -9.39
N LEU A 330 -12.46 3.25 -10.14
CA LEU A 330 -12.08 4.56 -10.66
C LEU A 330 -11.93 5.59 -9.53
N ALA A 331 -12.83 5.58 -8.54
CA ALA A 331 -12.68 6.44 -7.36
C ALA A 331 -11.38 6.12 -6.61
N ASN A 332 -11.02 4.85 -6.49
CA ASN A 332 -9.76 4.43 -5.87
C ASN A 332 -8.53 4.91 -6.64
N LEU A 333 -8.55 4.82 -7.97
CA LEU A 333 -7.51 5.40 -8.82
C LEU A 333 -7.40 6.93 -8.65
N CYS A 334 -8.55 7.61 -8.49
CA CYS A 334 -8.58 9.06 -8.30
C CYS A 334 -8.21 9.51 -6.90
N THR A 335 -8.39 8.69 -5.88
CA THR A 335 -8.14 9.05 -4.47
C THR A 335 -6.84 8.46 -3.93
N ALA A 336 -6.25 7.50 -4.65
CA ALA A 336 -5.09 6.71 -4.23
C ALA A 336 -5.25 6.12 -2.79
N ASN A 337 -6.51 5.93 -2.35
CA ASN A 337 -6.82 5.46 -1.01
C ASN A 337 -8.14 4.68 -1.01
N ASN A 338 -8.06 3.39 -0.68
CA ASN A 338 -9.20 2.48 -0.68
C ASN A 338 -10.33 2.93 0.25
N THR A 339 -10.00 3.38 1.45
CA THR A 339 -10.99 3.80 2.46
C THR A 339 -11.75 5.03 2.01
N ILE A 340 -11.04 6.03 1.44
CA ILE A 340 -11.69 7.23 0.89
C ILE A 340 -12.59 6.86 -0.29
N ALA A 341 -12.11 6.01 -1.20
CA ALA A 341 -12.91 5.57 -2.34
C ALA A 341 -14.22 4.89 -1.87
N ILE A 342 -14.14 3.99 -0.89
CA ILE A 342 -15.31 3.30 -0.32
C ILE A 342 -16.26 4.31 0.34
N ILE A 343 -15.78 5.21 1.18
CA ILE A 343 -16.63 6.20 1.88
C ILE A 343 -17.31 7.13 0.86
N THR A 344 -16.56 7.60 -0.15
CA THR A 344 -17.06 8.55 -1.13
C THR A 344 -18.11 7.95 -2.05
N THR A 345 -17.95 6.69 -2.44
CA THR A 345 -18.84 6.01 -3.39
C THR A 345 -19.86 5.11 -2.71
N GLY A 346 -19.69 4.79 -1.41
CA GLY A 346 -20.47 3.80 -0.70
C GLY A 346 -21.96 4.12 -0.65
N GLY A 347 -22.34 5.37 -0.42
CA GLY A 347 -23.74 5.80 -0.46
C GLY A 347 -24.38 5.59 -1.83
N ILE A 348 -23.64 5.94 -2.91
CA ILE A 348 -24.10 5.76 -4.29
C ILE A 348 -24.22 4.27 -4.64
N ALA A 349 -23.24 3.46 -4.20
CA ALA A 349 -23.27 2.01 -4.38
C ALA A 349 -24.50 1.40 -3.69
N LYS A 350 -24.84 1.86 -2.49
CA LYS A 350 -26.02 1.44 -1.76
C LYS A 350 -27.31 1.83 -2.50
N ASP A 351 -27.44 3.06 -2.95
CA ASP A 351 -28.61 3.51 -3.72
C ASP A 351 -28.82 2.69 -5.00
N ILE A 352 -27.73 2.34 -5.69
CA ILE A 352 -27.77 1.45 -6.86
C ILE A 352 -28.17 0.04 -6.44
N ALA A 353 -27.59 -0.50 -5.36
CA ALA A 353 -27.89 -1.83 -4.86
C ALA A 353 -29.39 -1.95 -4.48
N ASP A 354 -29.92 -0.99 -3.74
CA ASP A 354 -31.32 -0.94 -3.34
C ASP A 354 -32.25 -0.85 -4.56
N LYS A 355 -31.95 0.03 -5.53
CA LYS A 355 -32.72 0.21 -6.75
C LYS A 355 -32.81 -1.06 -7.60
N TYR A 356 -31.71 -1.79 -7.71
CA TYR A 356 -31.62 -3.01 -8.54
C TYR A 356 -31.75 -4.31 -7.75
N ARG A 357 -32.09 -4.21 -6.45
CA ARG A 357 -32.25 -5.35 -5.52
C ARG A 357 -31.03 -6.26 -5.50
N LEU A 358 -29.87 -5.66 -5.37
CA LEU A 358 -28.62 -6.36 -5.11
C LEU A 358 -28.52 -6.66 -3.61
N ASP A 359 -27.81 -7.72 -3.29
CA ASP A 359 -27.43 -8.01 -1.91
C ASP A 359 -26.35 -7.02 -1.43
N SER A 360 -26.51 -6.47 -0.23
CA SER A 360 -25.69 -5.37 0.30
C SER A 360 -24.37 -5.86 0.86
#